data_84f1b4a73484c6a28bd4d572473a9dfb
#
_entry.id   84f1b4a73484c6a28bd4d572473a9dfb
#
_cell.length_a   1.000
_cell.length_b   1.000
_cell.length_c   1.000
_cell.angle_alpha   90.00
_cell.angle_beta   90.00
_cell.angle_gamma   90.00
#
_symmetry.space_group_name_H-M   'P 1'
#
loop_
_entity.id
_entity.type
_entity.pdbx_description
1 polymer ?
#
loop_
_entity_poly.entity_id
_entity_poly.type
_entity_poly.pdbx_seq_one_letter_code
_entity_poly.pdbx_strand_id
1 'polypeptide(L)'
;MDYRHSFHAGNFADLVKHALLLWLLKARQAAGPVVVLDTHAGAGLYDLTGDATRSREAEAGVERLMAAADRPPLIEALAGEVAALNPEGGVRFYPGSPVLVAGTLEAADAYVGFELREEVAGLLRESLTGFARARGEIGDGYELVRAEARQTTCPPSIGVPVRHRARKR
;
A
#
# COMPACT_ATOMS: atom_id res chain seq x y z
N MET A 1 10.19 -8.85 -20.67
CA MET A 1 9.11 -9.52 -19.90
C MET A 1 8.57 -8.47 -18.94
N ASP A 2 7.36 -7.98 -19.18
CA ASP A 2 6.74 -7.02 -18.27
C ASP A 2 6.32 -7.74 -17.00
N TYR A 3 6.99 -7.45 -15.91
CA TYR A 3 6.61 -7.93 -14.58
C TYR A 3 5.28 -7.27 -14.19
N ARG A 4 4.19 -8.04 -14.21
CA ARG A 4 2.89 -7.59 -13.72
C ARG A 4 2.69 -8.11 -12.31
N HIS A 5 2.78 -7.22 -11.34
CA HIS A 5 2.61 -7.58 -9.92
C HIS A 5 1.25 -8.25 -9.62
N SER A 6 0.23 -7.93 -10.42
CA SER A 6 -1.09 -8.59 -10.34
C SER A 6 -1.05 -10.12 -10.48
N PHE A 7 -0.05 -10.68 -11.18
CA PHE A 7 0.14 -12.13 -11.30
C PHE A 7 0.60 -12.81 -10.01
N HIS A 8 1.26 -12.07 -9.13
CA HIS A 8 1.94 -12.58 -7.94
C HIS A 8 1.29 -12.11 -6.65
N ALA A 9 0.22 -11.30 -6.74
CA ALA A 9 -0.43 -10.72 -5.59
C ALA A 9 -0.98 -11.81 -4.64
N GLY A 10 -0.72 -11.64 -3.34
CA GLY A 10 -1.14 -12.59 -2.31
C GLY A 10 -0.29 -13.85 -2.19
N ASN A 11 0.88 -13.91 -2.83
CA ASN A 11 1.82 -15.00 -2.66
C ASN A 11 2.47 -15.00 -1.26
N PHE A 12 3.21 -16.05 -0.94
CA PHE A 12 3.88 -16.19 0.35
C PHE A 12 4.82 -15.02 0.70
N ALA A 13 5.55 -14.48 -0.28
CA ALA A 13 6.45 -13.35 -0.06
C ALA A 13 5.68 -12.08 0.30
N ASP A 14 4.52 -11.86 -0.31
CA ASP A 14 3.64 -10.75 0.04
C ASP A 14 3.09 -10.88 1.46
N LEU A 15 2.71 -12.08 1.89
CA LEU A 15 2.23 -12.31 3.25
C LEU A 15 3.29 -11.91 4.28
N VAL A 16 4.54 -12.33 4.07
CA VAL A 16 5.64 -12.00 4.98
C VAL A 16 5.92 -10.50 4.99
N LYS A 17 6.04 -9.89 3.80
CA LYS A 17 6.30 -8.44 3.68
C LYS A 17 5.19 -7.61 4.34
N HIS A 18 3.95 -7.92 4.06
CA HIS A 18 2.81 -7.16 4.54
C HIS A 18 2.56 -7.34 6.04
N ALA A 19 2.75 -8.55 6.57
CA ALA A 19 2.68 -8.76 8.00
C ALA A 19 3.78 -7.97 8.76
N LEU A 20 5.01 -8.00 8.25
CA LEU A 20 6.11 -7.21 8.81
C LEU A 20 5.88 -5.70 8.67
N LEU A 21 5.30 -5.26 7.55
CA LEU A 21 4.95 -3.85 7.32
C LEU A 21 3.95 -3.35 8.39
N LEU A 22 2.87 -4.09 8.62
CA LEU A 22 1.87 -3.75 9.64
C LEU A 22 2.47 -3.72 11.05
N TRP A 23 3.30 -4.69 11.39
CA TRP A 23 3.99 -4.73 12.67
C TRP A 23 4.93 -3.53 12.85
N LEU A 24 5.74 -3.23 11.83
CA LEU A 24 6.69 -2.11 11.86
C LEU A 24 5.95 -0.77 11.98
N LEU A 25 4.88 -0.60 11.21
CA LEU A 25 4.07 0.62 11.24
C LEU A 25 3.50 0.84 12.65
N LYS A 26 2.86 -0.18 13.23
CA LYS A 26 2.33 -0.11 14.59
C LYS A 26 3.42 0.20 15.64
N ALA A 27 4.59 -0.42 15.51
CA ALA A 27 5.72 -0.15 16.40
C ALA A 27 6.23 1.29 16.26
N ARG A 28 6.22 1.85 15.06
CA ARG A 28 6.63 3.24 14.80
C ARG A 28 5.59 4.25 15.31
N GLN A 29 4.31 4.00 15.10
CA GLN A 29 3.20 4.83 15.59
C GLN A 29 3.20 4.93 17.11
N ALA A 30 3.60 3.89 17.83
CA ALA A 30 3.76 3.94 19.29
C ALA A 30 4.82 4.96 19.76
N ALA A 31 5.75 5.38 18.90
CA ALA A 31 6.77 6.39 19.18
C ALA A 31 6.39 7.80 18.72
N GLY A 32 5.27 7.96 18.01
CA GLY A 32 4.75 9.23 17.50
C GLY A 32 4.29 9.15 16.04
N PRO A 33 3.83 10.27 15.48
CA PRO A 33 3.33 10.32 14.11
C PRO A 33 4.34 9.81 13.08
N VAL A 34 3.84 9.14 12.04
CA VAL A 34 4.66 8.59 10.95
C VAL A 34 4.26 9.16 9.60
N VAL A 35 5.25 9.36 8.74
CA VAL A 35 5.06 9.59 7.31
C VAL A 35 5.66 8.42 6.56
N VAL A 36 4.82 7.71 5.81
CA VAL A 36 5.26 6.58 5.00
C VAL A 36 5.45 7.04 3.55
N LEU A 37 6.64 6.83 3.01
CA LEU A 37 6.98 7.10 1.61
C LEU A 37 7.29 5.78 0.92
N ASP A 38 6.40 5.36 0.02
CA ASP A 38 6.51 4.09 -0.72
C ASP A 38 6.99 4.35 -2.14
N THR A 39 8.22 3.93 -2.45
CA THR A 39 8.87 4.20 -3.74
C THR A 39 8.36 3.32 -4.88
N HIS A 40 7.65 2.23 -4.58
CA HIS A 40 7.15 1.24 -5.55
C HIS A 40 5.76 0.76 -5.12
N ALA A 41 4.83 1.71 -5.04
CA ALA A 41 3.52 1.48 -4.43
C ALA A 41 2.65 0.42 -5.15
N GLY A 42 2.78 0.29 -6.46
CA GLY A 42 1.90 -0.59 -7.24
C GLY A 42 0.46 -0.08 -7.29
N ALA A 43 -0.47 -0.95 -7.61
CA ALA A 43 -1.89 -0.60 -7.78
C ALA A 43 -2.68 -0.41 -6.47
N GLY A 44 -2.13 -0.83 -5.35
CA GLY A 44 -2.76 -0.72 -4.02
C GLY A 44 -3.77 -1.83 -3.71
N LEU A 45 -4.69 -2.14 -4.60
CA LEU A 45 -5.68 -3.22 -4.43
C LEU A 45 -5.62 -4.18 -5.63
N TYR A 46 -5.72 -5.47 -5.37
CA TYR A 46 -5.64 -6.53 -6.38
C TYR A 46 -6.89 -7.41 -6.35
N ASP A 47 -7.58 -7.55 -7.50
CA ASP A 47 -8.62 -8.55 -7.71
C ASP A 47 -7.97 -9.88 -8.13
N LEU A 48 -8.07 -10.88 -7.27
CA LEU A 48 -7.44 -12.20 -7.47
C LEU A 48 -8.23 -13.11 -8.42
N THR A 49 -9.43 -12.71 -8.85
CA THR A 49 -10.23 -13.46 -9.83
C THR A 49 -9.78 -13.26 -11.27
N GLY A 50 -8.89 -12.27 -11.52
CA GLY A 50 -8.34 -11.94 -12.82
C GLY A 50 -7.08 -12.72 -13.19
N ASP A 51 -6.05 -11.99 -13.58
CA ASP A 51 -4.75 -12.55 -14.00
C ASP A 51 -4.04 -13.36 -12.91
N ALA A 52 -4.31 -13.08 -11.63
CA ALA A 52 -3.74 -13.79 -10.48
C ALA A 52 -4.12 -15.29 -10.46
N THR A 53 -5.29 -15.65 -11.00
CA THR A 53 -5.72 -17.06 -11.08
C THR A 53 -4.80 -17.92 -11.93
N ARG A 54 -4.07 -17.33 -12.86
CA ARG A 54 -3.16 -18.05 -13.76
C ARG A 54 -1.90 -18.51 -13.08
N SER A 55 -1.41 -17.80 -12.05
CA SER A 55 -0.19 -18.17 -11.34
C SER A 55 -0.43 -19.20 -10.24
N ARG A 56 -1.67 -19.31 -9.71
CA ARG A 56 -2.04 -20.11 -8.54
C ARG A 56 -1.26 -19.77 -7.26
N GLU A 57 -0.55 -18.66 -7.24
CA GLU A 57 0.28 -18.26 -6.09
C GLU A 57 -0.59 -17.79 -4.93
N ALA A 58 -1.75 -17.18 -5.19
CA ALA A 58 -2.71 -16.80 -4.17
C ALA A 58 -3.28 -18.03 -3.43
N GLU A 59 -3.50 -19.15 -4.12
CA GLU A 59 -3.97 -20.41 -3.50
C GLU A 59 -2.96 -20.90 -2.45
N ALA A 60 -1.66 -20.91 -2.80
CA ALA A 60 -0.59 -21.32 -1.88
C ALA A 60 -0.26 -20.27 -0.82
N GLY A 61 -0.64 -19.01 -1.04
CA GLY A 61 -0.41 -17.86 -0.18
C GLY A 61 -1.64 -17.48 0.65
N VAL A 62 -2.33 -16.42 0.22
CA VAL A 62 -3.40 -15.78 1.01
C VAL A 62 -4.61 -16.68 1.24
N GLU A 63 -5.02 -17.50 0.27
CA GLU A 63 -6.17 -18.41 0.49
C GLU A 63 -5.85 -19.45 1.57
N ARG A 64 -4.64 -20.02 1.54
CA ARG A 64 -4.17 -20.92 2.59
C ARG A 64 -4.06 -20.22 3.95
N LEU A 65 -3.61 -18.96 3.98
CA LEU A 65 -3.61 -18.15 5.19
C LEU A 65 -5.01 -18.01 5.76
N MET A 66 -5.97 -17.63 4.93
CA MET A 66 -7.36 -17.38 5.37
C MET A 66 -8.06 -18.67 5.83
N ALA A 67 -7.69 -19.83 5.27
CA ALA A 67 -8.21 -21.15 5.68
C ALA A 67 -7.57 -21.69 6.98
N ALA A 68 -6.45 -21.14 7.45
CA ALA A 68 -5.77 -21.62 8.65
C ALA A 68 -6.57 -21.28 9.91
N ALA A 69 -6.79 -22.27 10.79
CA ALA A 69 -7.51 -22.10 12.04
C ALA A 69 -6.68 -21.43 13.14
N ASP A 70 -5.36 -21.59 13.08
CA ASP A 70 -4.40 -21.05 14.04
C ASP A 70 -3.36 -20.21 13.30
N ARG A 71 -3.24 -18.94 13.68
CA ARG A 71 -2.33 -17.99 13.06
C ARG A 71 -1.55 -17.22 14.12
N PRO A 72 -0.22 -17.06 13.98
CA PRO A 72 0.56 -16.18 14.85
C PRO A 72 0.00 -14.74 14.83
N PRO A 73 0.09 -13.98 15.94
CA PRO A 73 -0.49 -12.63 16.04
C PRO A 73 -0.07 -11.67 14.92
N LEU A 74 1.15 -11.79 14.42
CA LEU A 74 1.66 -10.99 13.29
C LEU A 74 0.87 -11.25 12.01
N ILE A 75 0.57 -12.51 11.74
CA ILE A 75 -0.16 -12.96 10.55
C ILE A 75 -1.66 -12.71 10.73
N GLU A 76 -2.17 -12.82 11.96
CA GLU A 76 -3.58 -12.53 12.28
C GLU A 76 -3.96 -11.09 11.94
N ALA A 77 -3.08 -10.12 12.19
CA ALA A 77 -3.30 -8.73 11.80
C ALA A 77 -3.52 -8.59 10.29
N LEU A 78 -2.68 -9.23 9.47
CA LEU A 78 -2.85 -9.22 8.01
C LEU A 78 -4.14 -9.95 7.59
N ALA A 79 -4.45 -11.09 8.21
CA ALA A 79 -5.69 -11.82 7.92
C ALA A 79 -6.94 -10.97 8.20
N GLY A 80 -6.92 -10.16 9.24
CA GLY A 80 -7.98 -9.19 9.56
C GLY A 80 -8.19 -8.16 8.45
N GLU A 81 -7.11 -7.59 7.91
CA GLU A 81 -7.18 -6.64 6.79
C GLU A 81 -7.73 -7.29 5.51
N VAL A 82 -7.30 -8.52 5.21
CA VAL A 82 -7.84 -9.29 4.07
C VAL A 82 -9.33 -9.59 4.28
N ALA A 83 -9.75 -10.03 5.47
CA ALA A 83 -11.15 -10.32 5.76
C ALA A 83 -12.04 -9.08 5.62
N ALA A 84 -11.59 -7.92 6.07
CA ALA A 84 -12.31 -6.65 5.95
C ALA A 84 -12.63 -6.26 4.50
N LEU A 85 -11.77 -6.64 3.55
CA LEU A 85 -11.98 -6.43 2.11
C LEU A 85 -12.87 -7.48 1.46
N ASN A 86 -13.15 -8.60 2.16
CA ASN A 86 -13.89 -9.73 1.64
C ASN A 86 -15.04 -10.13 2.59
N PRO A 87 -16.01 -9.23 2.88
CA PRO A 87 -17.04 -9.44 3.90
C PRO A 87 -18.01 -10.60 3.56
N GLU A 88 -18.09 -10.97 2.28
CA GLU A 88 -18.92 -12.09 1.83
C GLU A 88 -18.22 -13.45 1.96
N GLY A 89 -16.99 -13.45 2.47
CA GLY A 89 -16.15 -14.65 2.58
C GLY A 89 -15.33 -14.93 1.32
N GLY A 90 -14.43 -15.91 1.43
CA GLY A 90 -13.45 -16.19 0.39
C GLY A 90 -12.34 -15.14 0.33
N VAL A 91 -11.55 -15.15 -0.76
CA VAL A 91 -10.48 -14.16 -0.99
C VAL A 91 -10.56 -13.70 -2.45
N ARG A 92 -11.34 -12.67 -2.68
CA ARG A 92 -11.39 -12.00 -3.98
C ARG A 92 -10.41 -10.86 -4.07
N PHE A 93 -10.34 -10.04 -3.04
CA PHE A 93 -9.48 -8.86 -3.01
C PHE A 93 -8.31 -9.05 -2.05
N TYR A 94 -7.14 -8.60 -2.49
CA TYR A 94 -5.93 -8.61 -1.68
C TYR A 94 -5.32 -7.21 -1.59
N PRO A 95 -5.06 -6.69 -0.38
CA PRO A 95 -4.47 -5.36 -0.20
C PRO A 95 -2.97 -5.38 -0.48
N GLY A 96 -2.50 -4.47 -1.31
CA GLY A 96 -1.09 -4.11 -1.39
C GLY A 96 -0.65 -3.21 -0.24
N SER A 97 0.64 -2.91 -0.17
CA SER A 97 1.20 -2.00 0.85
C SER A 97 0.45 -0.67 0.97
N PRO A 98 0.00 0.01 -0.12
CA PRO A 98 -0.70 1.28 0.00
C PRO A 98 -2.00 1.20 0.80
N VAL A 99 -2.84 0.21 0.49
CA VAL A 99 -4.14 0.04 1.15
C VAL A 99 -3.95 -0.40 2.60
N LEU A 100 -3.00 -1.31 2.87
CA LEU A 100 -2.66 -1.72 4.23
C LEU A 100 -2.19 -0.55 5.11
N VAL A 101 -1.28 0.26 4.58
CA VAL A 101 -0.81 1.43 5.31
C VAL A 101 -1.93 2.44 5.49
N ALA A 102 -2.66 2.78 4.41
CA ALA A 102 -3.73 3.77 4.45
C ALA A 102 -4.84 3.41 5.46
N GLY A 103 -5.17 2.11 5.58
CA GLY A 103 -6.16 1.60 6.53
C GLY A 103 -5.74 1.71 8.00
N THR A 104 -4.44 1.79 8.27
CA THR A 104 -3.88 1.84 9.63
C THR A 104 -3.38 3.22 10.06
N LEU A 105 -3.49 4.25 9.20
CA LEU A 105 -3.04 5.61 9.53
C LEU A 105 -3.87 6.23 10.65
N GLU A 106 -3.17 6.78 11.63
CA GLU A 106 -3.76 7.59 12.70
C GLU A 106 -3.90 9.08 12.29
N ALA A 107 -4.48 9.89 13.16
CA ALA A 107 -4.85 11.27 12.86
C ALA A 107 -3.70 12.17 12.39
N ALA A 108 -2.49 11.93 12.87
CA ALA A 108 -1.30 12.72 12.53
C ALA A 108 -0.36 12.05 11.52
N ASP A 109 -0.72 10.85 11.03
CA ASP A 109 0.08 10.11 10.06
C ASP A 109 -0.22 10.53 8.62
N ALA A 110 0.68 10.17 7.71
CA ALA A 110 0.48 10.36 6.28
C ALA A 110 1.14 9.24 5.45
N TYR A 111 0.58 8.98 4.28
CA TYR A 111 1.14 8.06 3.29
C TYR A 111 1.25 8.74 1.92
N VAL A 112 2.39 8.55 1.26
CA VAL A 112 2.61 8.93 -0.14
C VAL A 112 3.20 7.74 -0.88
N GLY A 113 2.45 7.20 -1.83
CA GLY A 113 2.90 6.14 -2.72
C GLY A 113 3.31 6.69 -4.07
N PHE A 114 4.47 6.27 -4.56
CA PHE A 114 4.98 6.64 -5.89
C PHE A 114 4.94 5.43 -6.82
N GLU A 115 4.44 5.65 -8.03
CA GLU A 115 4.39 4.63 -9.07
C GLU A 115 4.82 5.24 -10.40
N LEU A 116 5.76 4.58 -11.08
CA LEU A 116 6.35 5.09 -12.31
C LEU A 116 5.41 4.96 -13.51
N ARG A 117 4.61 3.90 -13.55
CA ARG A 117 3.71 3.59 -14.66
C ARG A 117 2.38 4.30 -14.47
N GLU A 118 2.01 5.14 -15.44
CA GLU A 118 0.81 5.99 -15.39
C GLU A 118 -0.48 5.20 -15.15
N GLU A 119 -0.65 4.07 -15.86
CA GLU A 119 -1.81 3.19 -15.71
C GLU A 119 -1.92 2.65 -14.27
N VAL A 120 -0.80 2.20 -13.69
CA VAL A 120 -0.76 1.65 -12.33
C VAL A 120 -0.94 2.74 -11.29
N ALA A 121 -0.38 3.94 -11.53
CA ALA A 121 -0.60 5.12 -10.68
C ALA A 121 -2.08 5.56 -10.68
N GLY A 122 -2.80 5.37 -11.79
CA GLY A 122 -4.24 5.56 -11.87
C GLY A 122 -4.99 4.63 -10.92
N LEU A 123 -4.69 3.32 -10.96
CA LEU A 123 -5.25 2.32 -10.05
C LEU A 123 -4.89 2.59 -8.58
N LEU A 124 -3.67 3.03 -8.32
CA LEU A 124 -3.22 3.42 -6.99
C LEU A 124 -4.09 4.55 -6.42
N ARG A 125 -4.34 5.61 -7.21
CA ARG A 125 -5.18 6.73 -6.78
C ARG A 125 -6.62 6.27 -6.53
N GLU A 126 -7.14 5.40 -7.38
CA GLU A 126 -8.47 4.81 -7.22
C GLU A 126 -8.55 4.00 -5.92
N SER A 127 -7.59 3.12 -5.65
CA SER A 127 -7.56 2.29 -4.45
C SER A 127 -7.40 3.08 -3.15
N LEU A 128 -6.81 4.28 -3.23
CA LEU A 128 -6.66 5.19 -2.11
C LEU A 128 -7.81 6.19 -1.95
N THR A 129 -8.82 6.13 -2.83
CA THR A 129 -10.02 6.98 -2.70
C THR A 129 -10.72 6.70 -1.38
N GLY A 130 -10.99 7.78 -0.61
CA GLY A 130 -11.60 7.66 0.72
C GLY A 130 -10.60 7.66 1.89
N PHE A 131 -9.31 7.44 1.65
CA PHE A 131 -8.27 7.57 2.66
C PHE A 131 -7.70 9.00 2.68
N ALA A 132 -8.25 9.86 3.52
CA ALA A 132 -7.94 11.30 3.53
C ALA A 132 -6.45 11.65 3.76
N ARG A 133 -5.65 10.71 4.29
CA ARG A 133 -4.23 10.90 4.60
C ARG A 133 -3.29 10.12 3.71
N ALA A 134 -3.82 9.49 2.66
CA ALA A 134 -3.05 8.71 1.71
C ALA A 134 -3.21 9.28 0.31
N ARG A 135 -2.12 9.35 -0.45
CA ARG A 135 -2.15 9.77 -1.83
C ARG A 135 -1.19 8.97 -2.69
N GLY A 136 -1.55 8.80 -3.96
CA GLY A 136 -0.72 8.21 -5.00
C GLY A 136 -0.20 9.26 -5.97
N GLU A 137 1.10 9.23 -6.24
CA GLU A 137 1.79 10.13 -7.15
C GLU A 137 2.45 9.34 -8.29
N ILE A 138 2.40 9.91 -9.50
CA ILE A 138 3.14 9.34 -10.64
C ILE A 138 4.56 9.89 -10.69
N GLY A 139 5.54 9.00 -10.86
CA GLY A 139 6.92 9.36 -11.10
C GLY A 139 7.92 8.39 -10.47
N ASP A 140 9.20 8.71 -10.65
CA ASP A 140 10.29 7.93 -10.07
C ASP A 140 10.30 8.12 -8.54
N GLY A 141 9.96 7.04 -7.82
CA GLY A 141 9.85 7.05 -6.38
C GLY A 141 11.17 7.40 -5.68
N TYR A 142 12.32 7.03 -6.23
CA TYR A 142 13.62 7.39 -5.64
C TYR A 142 13.91 8.88 -5.71
N GLU A 143 13.53 9.53 -6.81
CA GLU A 143 13.70 10.98 -6.95
C GLU A 143 12.69 11.73 -6.08
N LEU A 144 11.42 11.30 -6.11
CA LEU A 144 10.33 11.98 -5.42
C LEU A 144 10.41 11.84 -3.91
N VAL A 145 10.83 10.68 -3.38
CA VAL A 145 11.05 10.50 -1.93
C VAL A 145 12.09 11.46 -1.38
N ARG A 146 13.17 11.74 -2.13
CA ARG A 146 14.18 12.71 -1.72
C ARG A 146 13.61 14.13 -1.61
N ALA A 147 12.70 14.49 -2.49
CA ALA A 147 12.04 15.79 -2.46
C ALA A 147 11.05 15.89 -1.29
N GLU A 148 10.22 14.85 -1.10
CA GLU A 148 9.20 14.79 -0.06
C GLU A 148 9.82 14.75 1.34
N ALA A 149 10.87 13.94 1.56
CA ALA A 149 11.56 13.85 2.83
C ALA A 149 12.17 15.19 3.28
N ARG A 150 12.63 16.03 2.34
CA ARG A 150 13.12 17.39 2.65
C ARG A 150 12.00 18.31 3.13
N GLN A 151 10.79 18.15 2.61
CA GLN A 151 9.62 18.95 3.04
C GLN A 151 9.13 18.52 4.42
N THR A 152 9.22 17.24 4.73
CA THR A 152 8.76 16.66 6.01
C THR A 152 9.72 16.97 7.18
N THR A 153 11.00 17.18 6.91
CA THR A 153 12.00 17.57 7.93
C THR A 153 11.98 19.06 8.26
N CYS A 154 11.29 19.87 7.46
CA CYS A 154 11.04 21.27 7.79
C CYS A 154 9.71 21.37 8.56
N PRO A 155 9.64 21.92 9.80
CA PRO A 155 8.37 22.09 10.49
C PRO A 155 7.40 22.85 9.58
N PRO A 156 6.11 22.51 9.51
CA PRO A 156 5.18 23.19 8.65
C PRO A 156 5.09 24.66 9.06
N SER A 157 5.76 25.53 8.32
CA SER A 157 5.41 26.94 8.33
C SER A 157 4.01 27.03 7.73
N ILE A 158 3.07 27.42 8.57
CA ILE A 158 1.66 27.62 8.30
C ILE A 158 1.50 28.30 6.92
N GLY A 159 0.92 27.57 5.99
CA GLY A 159 0.19 28.12 4.84
C GLY A 159 1.00 28.84 3.75
N VAL A 160 1.53 28.08 2.78
CA VAL A 160 1.70 28.61 1.42
C VAL A 160 1.29 27.52 0.42
N PRO A 161 0.30 27.76 -0.47
CA PRO A 161 -0.03 26.81 -1.53
C PRO A 161 1.12 26.78 -2.55
N VAL A 162 1.73 25.62 -2.76
CA VAL A 162 2.73 25.41 -3.80
C VAL A 162 2.07 25.57 -5.17
N ARG A 163 2.32 26.70 -5.82
CA ARG A 163 1.94 26.89 -7.22
C ARG A 163 2.95 26.16 -8.10
N HIS A 164 2.53 25.08 -8.73
CA HIS A 164 3.29 24.47 -9.82
C HIS A 164 3.48 25.47 -10.95
N ARG A 165 4.70 25.95 -11.14
CA ARG A 165 5.08 26.67 -12.37
C ARG A 165 5.31 25.63 -13.46
N ALA A 166 4.35 25.54 -14.39
CA ALA A 166 4.58 24.86 -15.65
C ALA A 166 5.78 25.49 -16.37
N ARG A 167 6.83 24.72 -16.62
CA ARG A 167 7.89 25.13 -17.56
C ARG A 167 7.33 25.04 -18.97
N LYS A 168 7.07 26.19 -19.58
CA LYS A 168 6.89 26.29 -21.03
C LYS A 168 8.25 26.07 -21.69
N ARG A 169 8.30 25.13 -22.63
CA ARG A 169 9.24 25.15 -23.75
C ARG A 169 8.67 25.99 -24.86
#